data_82a1d8f794581f3939dcd6257bd3bd8a
#
_entry.id   82a1d8f794581f3939dcd6257bd3bd8a
#
_cell.length_a   1.000
_cell.length_b   1.000
_cell.length_c   1.000
_cell.angle_alpha   90.00
_cell.angle_beta   90.00
_cell.angle_gamma   90.00
#
_symmetry.space_group_name_H-M   'P 1'
#
loop_
_entity.id
_entity.type
_entity.pdbx_description
1 polymer ?
#
loop_
_entity_poly.entity_id
_entity_poly.type
_entity_poly.pdbx_seq_one_letter_code
_entity_poly.pdbx_strand_id
1 'polypeptide(L)'
;ASELEAGRALSRSDVTRIMTEHFGGSDALGRWSVRDAHAALEVAQVQYLQSSDQISLSTPIDKAEQFFGSLDARLPTQTNRSDEQIEWQQFATPPRLAWLAARACALATDEPVLEPSAGTGMLAVWAAKAGSRLALNEISPLRRDCLSALFPAARVTGHDAELIDELLDPAIIPSVVLMNPPYSHGIERGHDSRTGSRHLRSAWNRLAPGGRLVAIMPEWFDCAKFLALLKGPVSLRLNAAVERAFVKHGTGI
;
A
#
# COMPACT_ATOMS: atom_id res chain seq x y z
N ALA A 1 -6.11 -15.32 6.17
CA ALA A 1 -5.17 -15.15 7.30
C ALA A 1 -4.85 -16.50 7.95
N SER A 2 -5.84 -17.28 8.40
CA SER A 2 -5.65 -18.54 9.15
C SER A 2 -4.71 -19.56 8.46
N GLU A 3 -4.75 -19.68 7.14
CA GLU A 3 -3.83 -20.55 6.39
C GLU A 3 -2.38 -20.07 6.50
N LEU A 4 -2.17 -18.74 6.43
CA LEU A 4 -0.84 -18.13 6.58
C LEU A 4 -0.32 -18.27 8.01
N GLU A 5 -1.18 -18.10 9.01
CA GLU A 5 -0.85 -18.31 10.43
C GLU A 5 -0.47 -19.77 10.71
N ALA A 6 -1.16 -20.71 10.06
CA ALA A 6 -0.83 -22.13 10.12
C ALA A 6 0.42 -22.52 9.30
N GLY A 7 1.09 -21.57 8.66
CA GLY A 7 2.28 -21.81 7.85
C GLY A 7 2.03 -22.53 6.53
N ARG A 8 0.76 -22.64 6.07
CA ARG A 8 0.41 -23.37 4.85
C ARG A 8 0.63 -22.52 3.61
N ALA A 9 1.12 -23.12 2.54
CA ALA A 9 1.20 -22.51 1.23
C ALA A 9 -0.18 -22.50 0.57
N LEU A 10 -0.53 -21.39 -0.06
CA LEU A 10 -1.75 -21.18 -0.82
C LEU A 10 -1.45 -21.28 -2.32
N SER A 11 -2.11 -22.19 -3.01
CA SER A 11 -2.17 -22.21 -4.47
C SER A 11 -3.33 -21.33 -4.98
N ARG A 12 -3.36 -21.05 -6.29
CA ARG A 12 -4.50 -20.37 -6.92
C ARG A 12 -5.80 -21.16 -6.75
N SER A 13 -5.72 -22.49 -6.84
CA SER A 13 -6.87 -23.38 -6.62
C SER A 13 -7.40 -23.30 -5.20
N ASP A 14 -6.53 -23.13 -4.20
CA ASP A 14 -6.97 -22.93 -2.81
C ASP A 14 -7.71 -21.62 -2.64
N VAL A 15 -7.20 -20.54 -3.23
CA VAL A 15 -7.90 -19.23 -3.21
C VAL A 15 -9.26 -19.36 -3.90
N THR A 16 -9.33 -19.96 -5.10
CA THR A 16 -10.60 -20.19 -5.81
C THR A 16 -11.57 -21.02 -4.98
N ARG A 17 -11.11 -22.09 -4.33
CA ARG A 17 -11.95 -22.93 -3.47
C ARG A 17 -12.49 -22.12 -2.28
N ILE A 18 -11.65 -21.38 -1.56
CA ILE A 18 -12.02 -20.55 -0.42
C ILE A 18 -13.06 -19.51 -0.83
N MET A 19 -12.85 -18.81 -1.95
CA MET A 19 -13.80 -17.83 -2.46
C MET A 19 -15.14 -18.47 -2.83
N THR A 20 -15.10 -19.60 -3.52
CA THR A 20 -16.32 -20.35 -3.93
C THR A 20 -17.13 -20.83 -2.73
N GLU A 21 -16.47 -21.35 -1.70
CA GLU A 21 -17.11 -21.77 -0.45
C GLU A 21 -17.73 -20.57 0.29
N HIS A 22 -16.99 -19.45 0.38
CA HIS A 22 -17.45 -18.27 1.10
C HIS A 22 -18.63 -17.57 0.42
N PHE A 23 -18.60 -17.44 -0.91
CA PHE A 23 -19.65 -16.74 -1.68
C PHE A 23 -20.77 -17.68 -2.17
N GLY A 24 -20.72 -18.97 -1.85
CA GLY A 24 -21.73 -19.94 -2.23
C GLY A 24 -21.83 -20.20 -3.74
N GLY A 25 -20.73 -20.01 -4.49
CA GLY A 25 -20.67 -20.25 -5.93
C GLY A 25 -19.38 -19.75 -6.56
N SER A 26 -19.16 -20.10 -7.84
CA SER A 26 -17.93 -19.76 -8.56
C SER A 26 -17.96 -18.35 -9.18
N ASP A 27 -16.78 -17.88 -9.61
CA ASP A 27 -16.58 -16.69 -10.43
C ASP A 27 -17.33 -16.77 -11.77
N ALA A 28 -17.39 -17.94 -12.39
CA ALA A 28 -18.15 -18.18 -13.62
C ALA A 28 -19.66 -17.94 -13.45
N LEU A 29 -20.18 -18.06 -12.21
CA LEU A 29 -21.56 -17.72 -11.84
C LEU A 29 -21.71 -16.26 -11.41
N GLY A 30 -20.67 -15.45 -11.51
CA GLY A 30 -20.69 -14.05 -11.10
C GLY A 30 -20.81 -13.82 -9.58
N ARG A 31 -20.50 -14.84 -8.75
CA ARG A 31 -20.60 -14.73 -7.29
C ARG A 31 -19.45 -13.92 -6.68
N TRP A 32 -18.30 -13.91 -7.33
CA TRP A 32 -17.11 -13.13 -7.00
C TRP A 32 -16.28 -12.95 -8.27
N SER A 33 -15.33 -12.04 -8.24
CA SER A 33 -14.43 -11.75 -9.35
C SER A 33 -12.96 -12.05 -8.97
N VAL A 34 -12.09 -12.14 -9.96
CA VAL A 34 -10.64 -12.24 -9.75
C VAL A 34 -10.12 -11.07 -8.91
N ARG A 35 -10.70 -9.88 -9.07
CA ARG A 35 -10.41 -8.69 -8.25
C ARG A 35 -10.73 -8.91 -6.77
N ASP A 36 -11.88 -9.51 -6.48
CA ASP A 36 -12.29 -9.81 -5.09
C ASP A 36 -11.34 -10.83 -4.46
N ALA A 37 -10.90 -11.84 -5.23
CA ALA A 37 -9.92 -12.82 -4.79
C ALA A 37 -8.55 -12.19 -4.49
N HIS A 38 -8.09 -11.26 -5.33
CA HIS A 38 -6.85 -10.52 -5.09
C HIS A 38 -6.97 -9.62 -3.84
N ALA A 39 -8.06 -8.87 -3.69
CA ALA A 39 -8.30 -8.06 -2.50
C ALA A 39 -8.37 -8.91 -1.23
N ALA A 40 -9.06 -10.07 -1.27
CA ALA A 40 -9.11 -11.00 -0.14
C ALA A 40 -7.72 -11.55 0.23
N LEU A 41 -6.87 -11.84 -0.75
CA LEU A 41 -5.49 -12.31 -0.52
C LEU A 41 -4.61 -11.20 0.08
N GLU A 42 -4.75 -9.96 -0.39
CA GLU A 42 -4.06 -8.79 0.17
C GLU A 42 -4.50 -8.55 1.63
N VAL A 43 -5.81 -8.55 1.89
CA VAL A 43 -6.37 -8.42 3.24
C VAL A 43 -5.86 -9.52 4.16
N ALA A 44 -5.80 -10.77 3.70
CA ALA A 44 -5.28 -11.88 4.48
C ALA A 44 -3.79 -11.71 4.84
N GLN A 45 -2.99 -11.14 3.94
CA GLN A 45 -1.60 -10.79 4.23
C GLN A 45 -1.49 -9.67 5.27
N VAL A 46 -2.31 -8.62 5.15
CA VAL A 46 -2.34 -7.52 6.14
C VAL A 46 -2.72 -8.04 7.51
N GLN A 47 -3.77 -8.87 7.62
CA GLN A 47 -4.18 -9.50 8.89
C GLN A 47 -3.07 -10.37 9.48
N TYR A 48 -2.41 -11.18 8.66
CA TYR A 48 -1.28 -12.00 9.10
C TYR A 48 -0.12 -11.14 9.64
N LEU A 49 0.20 -10.03 8.97
CA LEU A 49 1.23 -9.10 9.44
C LEU A 49 0.82 -8.36 10.71
N GLN A 50 -0.47 -8.02 10.87
CA GLN A 50 -0.99 -7.41 12.10
C GLN A 50 -0.84 -8.33 13.31
N SER A 51 -1.18 -9.62 13.15
CA SER A 51 -1.15 -10.61 14.24
C SER A 51 0.25 -11.19 14.52
N SER A 52 1.19 -11.07 13.56
CA SER A 52 2.51 -11.70 13.69
C SER A 52 3.46 -10.91 14.58
N ASP A 53 3.96 -11.55 15.63
CA ASP A 53 5.04 -11.02 16.48
C ASP A 53 6.45 -11.33 15.92
N GLN A 54 6.53 -12.10 14.82
CA GLN A 54 7.80 -12.51 14.23
C GLN A 54 8.50 -11.37 13.47
N ILE A 55 7.78 -10.29 13.14
CA ILE A 55 8.28 -9.17 12.36
C ILE A 55 7.80 -7.82 12.92
N SER A 56 8.74 -6.90 13.09
CA SER A 56 8.50 -5.52 13.50
C SER A 56 9.41 -4.57 12.73
N LEU A 57 9.24 -3.27 12.89
CA LEU A 57 10.13 -2.29 12.25
C LEU A 57 11.56 -2.31 12.83
N SER A 58 11.77 -2.87 14.02
CA SER A 58 13.09 -3.04 14.62
C SER A 58 13.78 -4.36 14.25
N THR A 59 13.08 -5.28 13.57
CA THR A 59 13.66 -6.57 13.15
C THR A 59 14.92 -6.35 12.30
N PRO A 60 16.04 -7.04 12.56
CA PRO A 60 17.23 -6.99 11.73
C PRO A 60 16.93 -7.37 10.27
N ILE A 61 17.65 -6.77 9.33
CA ILE A 61 17.36 -6.90 7.88
C ILE A 61 17.45 -8.37 7.45
N ASP A 62 18.47 -9.10 7.87
CA ASP A 62 18.65 -10.52 7.54
C ASP A 62 17.48 -11.41 8.02
N LYS A 63 16.93 -11.12 9.19
CA LYS A 63 15.75 -11.82 9.74
C LYS A 63 14.48 -11.44 9.00
N ALA A 64 14.33 -10.15 8.66
CA ALA A 64 13.20 -9.69 7.86
C ALA A 64 13.21 -10.31 6.45
N GLU A 65 14.38 -10.42 5.81
CA GLU A 65 14.55 -11.10 4.53
C GLU A 65 14.11 -12.57 4.59
N GLN A 66 14.52 -13.30 5.63
CA GLN A 66 14.09 -14.68 5.86
C GLN A 66 12.57 -14.78 6.03
N PHE A 67 11.98 -13.88 6.83
CA PHE A 67 10.53 -13.84 7.05
C PHE A 67 9.76 -13.58 5.75
N PHE A 68 10.12 -12.52 5.01
CA PHE A 68 9.43 -12.18 3.76
C PHE A 68 9.67 -13.23 2.67
N GLY A 69 10.85 -13.80 2.57
CA GLY A 69 11.12 -14.92 1.67
C GLY A 69 10.24 -16.13 1.96
N SER A 70 10.04 -16.46 3.25
CA SER A 70 9.12 -17.52 3.67
C SER A 70 7.66 -17.18 3.37
N LEU A 71 7.23 -15.93 3.58
CA LEU A 71 5.89 -15.46 3.25
C LEU A 71 5.63 -15.55 1.74
N ASP A 72 6.55 -15.03 0.93
CA ASP A 72 6.47 -15.08 -0.53
C ASP A 72 6.38 -16.50 -1.10
N ALA A 73 7.08 -17.47 -0.49
CA ALA A 73 7.03 -18.86 -0.90
C ALA A 73 5.65 -19.51 -0.63
N ARG A 74 4.87 -18.96 0.29
CA ARG A 74 3.53 -19.44 0.66
C ARG A 74 2.39 -18.79 -0.13
N LEU A 75 2.67 -17.79 -0.94
CA LEU A 75 1.66 -17.03 -1.68
C LEU A 75 1.65 -17.39 -3.17
N PRO A 76 0.48 -17.48 -3.80
CA PRO A 76 0.39 -17.65 -5.25
C PRO A 76 0.86 -16.36 -5.96
N THR A 77 1.47 -16.51 -7.13
CA THR A 77 1.81 -15.37 -7.98
C THR A 77 0.54 -14.70 -8.52
N GLN A 78 0.46 -13.38 -8.42
CA GLN A 78 -0.64 -12.57 -8.92
C GLN A 78 -0.32 -12.09 -10.35
N THR A 79 -0.50 -12.97 -11.35
CA THR A 79 -0.16 -12.65 -12.75
C THR A 79 -1.35 -12.23 -13.61
N ASN A 80 -2.58 -12.54 -13.20
CA ASN A 80 -3.79 -12.11 -13.92
C ASN A 80 -4.27 -10.77 -13.34
N ARG A 81 -4.41 -9.78 -14.20
CA ARG A 81 -4.90 -8.44 -13.86
C ARG A 81 -6.26 -8.23 -14.48
N SER A 82 -7.17 -7.57 -13.76
CA SER A 82 -8.38 -7.02 -14.38
C SER A 82 -8.04 -5.72 -15.12
N ASP A 83 -8.83 -5.39 -16.14
CA ASP A 83 -8.67 -4.13 -16.89
C ASP A 83 -8.71 -2.92 -15.95
N GLU A 84 -9.54 -2.95 -14.92
CA GLU A 84 -9.64 -1.90 -13.90
C GLU A 84 -8.36 -1.79 -13.03
N GLN A 85 -7.71 -2.90 -12.68
CA GLN A 85 -6.43 -2.87 -11.97
C GLN A 85 -5.31 -2.28 -12.83
N ILE A 86 -5.37 -2.52 -14.15
CA ILE A 86 -4.45 -1.92 -15.12
C ILE A 86 -4.77 -0.44 -15.28
N GLU A 87 -6.04 -0.09 -15.46
CA GLU A 87 -6.51 1.27 -15.66
C GLU A 87 -6.18 2.18 -14.48
N TRP A 88 -6.36 1.69 -13.25
CA TRP A 88 -6.15 2.49 -12.03
C TRP A 88 -4.79 2.23 -11.38
N GLN A 89 -3.94 1.41 -11.99
CA GLN A 89 -2.65 0.98 -11.45
C GLN A 89 -2.71 0.53 -9.98
N GLN A 90 -3.78 -0.17 -9.62
CA GLN A 90 -4.02 -0.67 -8.27
C GLN A 90 -3.17 -1.92 -8.00
N PHE A 91 -1.86 -1.76 -7.97
CA PHE A 91 -0.93 -2.84 -7.65
C PHE A 91 -0.76 -2.96 -6.15
N ALA A 92 -0.87 -4.19 -5.65
CA ALA A 92 -0.53 -4.48 -4.26
C ALA A 92 0.93 -4.11 -3.99
N THR A 93 1.17 -3.37 -2.92
CA THR A 93 2.54 -3.12 -2.46
C THR A 93 3.13 -4.42 -1.92
N PRO A 94 4.29 -4.89 -2.41
CA PRO A 94 4.92 -6.07 -1.84
C PRO A 94 5.20 -5.90 -0.34
N PRO A 95 4.89 -6.89 0.52
CA PRO A 95 5.05 -6.78 1.98
C PRO A 95 6.44 -6.33 2.43
N ARG A 96 7.48 -6.89 1.79
CA ARG A 96 8.89 -6.52 2.04
C ARG A 96 9.17 -5.05 1.73
N LEU A 97 8.68 -4.56 0.59
CA LEU A 97 8.87 -3.18 0.17
C LEU A 97 8.12 -2.21 1.08
N ALA A 98 6.89 -2.58 1.49
CA ALA A 98 6.11 -1.83 2.46
C ALA A 98 6.85 -1.70 3.81
N TRP A 99 7.45 -2.79 4.28
CA TRP A 99 8.26 -2.79 5.50
C TRP A 99 9.48 -1.88 5.39
N LEU A 100 10.22 -1.95 4.28
CA LEU A 100 11.39 -1.08 4.03
C LEU A 100 10.99 0.40 4.00
N ALA A 101 9.89 0.74 3.31
CA ALA A 101 9.39 2.11 3.24
C ALA A 101 8.96 2.62 4.63
N ALA A 102 8.22 1.82 5.40
CA ALA A 102 7.81 2.17 6.75
C ALA A 102 9.01 2.32 7.71
N ARG A 103 10.02 1.46 7.58
CA ARG A 103 11.26 1.57 8.34
C ARG A 103 12.01 2.86 8.04
N ALA A 104 12.06 3.28 6.77
CA ALA A 104 12.65 4.55 6.35
C ALA A 104 11.90 5.77 6.91
N CYS A 105 10.62 5.63 7.22
CA CYS A 105 9.84 6.66 7.90
C CYS A 105 10.26 6.90 9.35
N ALA A 106 10.95 5.97 10.01
CA ALA A 106 11.26 6.05 11.44
C ALA A 106 10.02 6.40 12.28
N LEU A 107 8.95 5.63 12.09
CA LEU A 107 7.64 5.87 12.71
C LEU A 107 7.68 5.82 14.23
N ALA A 108 6.91 6.68 14.88
CA ALA A 108 6.79 6.76 16.33
C ALA A 108 5.34 6.54 16.80
N THR A 109 5.21 6.17 18.07
CA THR A 109 3.90 6.05 18.74
C THR A 109 3.19 7.41 18.75
N ASP A 110 1.87 7.39 18.57
CA ASP A 110 0.99 8.57 18.51
C ASP A 110 1.33 9.59 17.40
N GLU A 111 2.22 9.24 16.50
CA GLU A 111 2.58 10.11 15.38
C GLU A 111 1.47 10.12 14.32
N PRO A 112 1.04 11.31 13.82
CA PRO A 112 0.02 11.38 12.77
C PRO A 112 0.62 11.00 11.42
N VAL A 113 0.13 9.90 10.86
CA VAL A 113 0.56 9.34 9.56
C VAL A 113 -0.59 9.43 8.57
N LEU A 114 -0.30 9.96 7.38
CA LEU A 114 -1.21 9.95 6.23
C LEU A 114 -0.71 8.95 5.18
N GLU A 115 -1.60 8.07 4.73
CA GLU A 115 -1.43 7.26 3.53
C GLU A 115 -2.50 7.68 2.50
N PRO A 116 -2.13 8.47 1.46
CA PRO A 116 -3.10 9.06 0.53
C PRO A 116 -3.72 8.08 -0.47
N SER A 117 -3.10 6.90 -0.66
CA SER A 117 -3.55 5.85 -1.60
C SER A 117 -3.31 4.50 -0.93
N ALA A 118 -4.14 4.21 0.09
CA ALA A 118 -3.85 3.16 1.06
C ALA A 118 -4.08 1.72 0.54
N GLY A 119 -4.80 1.55 -0.58
CA GLY A 119 -5.13 0.23 -1.08
C GLY A 119 -5.86 -0.60 -0.03
N THR A 120 -5.34 -1.77 0.25
CA THR A 120 -5.83 -2.67 1.32
C THR A 120 -5.05 -2.51 2.64
N GLY A 121 -4.13 -1.53 2.75
CA GLY A 121 -3.44 -1.20 3.99
C GLY A 121 -2.08 -1.86 4.20
N MET A 122 -1.40 -2.26 3.13
CA MET A 122 -0.09 -2.94 3.24
C MET A 122 1.01 -2.03 3.82
N LEU A 123 0.97 -0.72 3.57
CA LEU A 123 1.83 0.25 4.23
C LEU A 123 1.28 0.62 5.62
N ALA A 124 -0.05 0.82 5.73
CA ALA A 124 -0.72 1.18 6.98
C ALA A 124 -0.47 0.19 8.12
N VAL A 125 -0.33 -1.13 7.83
CA VAL A 125 -0.08 -2.14 8.85
C VAL A 125 1.18 -1.85 9.67
N TRP A 126 2.22 -1.33 9.06
CA TRP A 126 3.47 -1.00 9.74
C TRP A 126 3.36 0.24 10.60
N ALA A 127 2.61 1.24 10.15
CA ALA A 127 2.34 2.42 10.95
C ALA A 127 1.41 2.09 12.13
N ALA A 128 0.43 1.20 11.94
CA ALA A 128 -0.39 0.66 13.04
C ALA A 128 0.46 -0.09 14.07
N LYS A 129 1.38 -0.96 13.62
CA LYS A 129 2.31 -1.70 14.51
C LYS A 129 3.27 -0.79 15.27
N ALA A 130 3.60 0.38 14.73
CA ALA A 130 4.37 1.41 15.43
C ALA A 130 3.54 2.20 16.45
N GLY A 131 2.23 2.00 16.51
CA GLY A 131 1.32 2.75 17.38
C GLY A 131 1.00 4.16 16.86
N SER A 132 1.18 4.42 15.58
CA SER A 132 0.88 5.72 14.97
C SER A 132 -0.62 5.95 14.80
N ARG A 133 -1.05 7.22 14.74
CA ARG A 133 -2.43 7.61 14.43
C ARG A 133 -2.61 7.69 12.92
N LEU A 134 -3.55 6.92 12.38
CA LEU A 134 -3.70 6.74 10.95
C LEU A 134 -4.81 7.61 10.35
N ALA A 135 -4.47 8.32 9.28
CA ALA A 135 -5.40 8.84 8.28
C ALA A 135 -5.15 8.09 6.96
N LEU A 136 -6.13 7.34 6.51
CA LEU A 136 -6.04 6.48 5.32
C LEU A 136 -7.01 7.00 4.27
N ASN A 137 -6.54 7.22 3.06
CA ASN A 137 -7.40 7.59 1.94
C ASN A 137 -7.33 6.53 0.85
N GLU A 138 -8.48 6.11 0.32
CA GLU A 138 -8.56 5.12 -0.76
C GLU A 138 -9.82 5.39 -1.59
N ILE A 139 -9.66 5.53 -2.89
CA ILE A 139 -10.76 5.90 -3.78
C ILE A 139 -11.73 4.75 -4.04
N SER A 140 -11.24 3.50 -4.04
CA SER A 140 -12.07 2.31 -4.25
C SER A 140 -12.97 2.02 -3.05
N PRO A 141 -14.32 1.99 -3.20
CA PRO A 141 -15.23 1.68 -2.09
C PRO A 141 -14.91 0.34 -1.42
N LEU A 142 -14.70 -0.73 -2.21
CA LEU A 142 -14.37 -2.06 -1.69
C LEU A 142 -13.11 -2.04 -0.79
N ARG A 143 -12.06 -1.35 -1.24
CA ARG A 143 -10.82 -1.26 -0.46
C ARG A 143 -10.99 -0.39 0.79
N ARG A 144 -11.80 0.67 0.73
CA ARG A 144 -12.16 1.47 1.92
C ARG A 144 -12.86 0.64 2.99
N ASP A 145 -13.80 -0.21 2.58
CA ASP A 145 -14.48 -1.10 3.50
C ASP A 145 -13.49 -2.07 4.17
N CYS A 146 -12.54 -2.62 3.39
CA CYS A 146 -11.44 -3.42 3.93
C CYS A 146 -10.59 -2.63 4.93
N LEU A 147 -10.20 -1.39 4.59
CA LEU A 147 -9.42 -0.54 5.50
C LEU A 147 -10.16 -0.25 6.80
N SER A 148 -11.45 0.08 6.72
CA SER A 148 -12.27 0.36 7.90
C SER A 148 -12.39 -0.87 8.82
N ALA A 149 -12.46 -2.07 8.24
CA ALA A 149 -12.49 -3.32 9.01
C ALA A 149 -11.12 -3.68 9.62
N LEU A 150 -10.03 -3.44 8.88
CA LEU A 150 -8.67 -3.77 9.32
C LEU A 150 -8.10 -2.77 10.34
N PHE A 151 -8.50 -1.50 10.23
CA PHE A 151 -7.97 -0.38 11.04
C PHE A 151 -9.12 0.44 11.65
N PRO A 152 -9.90 -0.12 12.59
CA PRO A 152 -11.11 0.53 13.11
C PRO A 152 -10.84 1.86 13.84
N ALA A 153 -9.61 2.11 14.29
CA ALA A 153 -9.20 3.37 14.90
C ALA A 153 -8.69 4.42 13.88
N ALA A 154 -8.54 4.03 12.59
CA ALA A 154 -8.07 4.93 11.57
C ALA A 154 -9.19 5.84 11.05
N ARG A 155 -8.83 7.03 10.61
CA ARG A 155 -9.70 7.90 9.83
C ARG A 155 -9.63 7.51 8.36
N VAL A 156 -10.69 6.91 7.81
CA VAL A 156 -10.72 6.44 6.42
C VAL A 156 -11.56 7.41 5.57
N THR A 157 -10.98 7.86 4.44
CA THR A 157 -11.61 8.78 3.48
C THR A 157 -11.56 8.22 2.06
N GLY A 158 -12.31 8.84 1.13
CA GLY A 158 -12.45 8.36 -0.26
C GLY A 158 -12.24 9.44 -1.31
N HIS A 159 -11.28 10.32 -1.08
CA HIS A 159 -10.98 11.44 -1.96
C HIS A 159 -10.07 11.04 -3.12
N ASP A 160 -10.06 11.85 -4.19
CA ASP A 160 -9.00 11.81 -5.16
C ASP A 160 -7.68 12.26 -4.50
N ALA A 161 -6.69 11.37 -4.48
CA ALA A 161 -5.42 11.65 -3.83
C ALA A 161 -4.55 12.68 -4.59
N GLU A 162 -4.85 13.00 -5.85
CA GLU A 162 -4.24 14.15 -6.54
C GLU A 162 -4.63 15.49 -5.90
N LEU A 163 -5.75 15.52 -5.17
CA LEU A 163 -6.32 16.70 -4.52
C LEU A 163 -6.39 16.54 -2.99
N ILE A 164 -5.58 15.65 -2.42
CA ILE A 164 -5.66 15.35 -0.98
C ILE A 164 -5.35 16.55 -0.09
N ASP A 165 -4.55 17.50 -0.57
CA ASP A 165 -4.26 18.75 0.13
C ASP A 165 -5.48 19.68 0.24
N GLU A 166 -6.40 19.60 -0.71
CA GLU A 166 -7.62 20.41 -0.73
C GLU A 166 -8.80 19.70 -0.08
N LEU A 167 -8.94 18.38 -0.29
CA LEU A 167 -10.13 17.61 0.08
C LEU A 167 -10.08 17.00 1.47
N LEU A 168 -8.89 16.75 2.02
CA LEU A 168 -8.75 16.19 3.36
C LEU A 168 -9.12 17.23 4.42
N ASP A 169 -9.85 16.79 5.46
CA ASP A 169 -10.20 17.63 6.60
C ASP A 169 -8.98 18.44 7.09
N PRO A 170 -9.08 19.79 7.18
CA PRO A 170 -8.00 20.66 7.63
C PRO A 170 -7.40 20.29 9.00
N ALA A 171 -8.17 19.63 9.85
CA ALA A 171 -7.70 19.18 11.17
C ALA A 171 -6.71 18.00 11.08
N ILE A 172 -6.64 17.30 9.94
CA ILE A 172 -5.67 16.23 9.73
C ILE A 172 -4.37 16.84 9.21
N ILE A 173 -3.39 17.00 10.08
CA ILE A 173 -2.06 17.52 9.76
C ILE A 173 -1.05 16.40 10.04
N PRO A 174 -0.62 15.65 9.02
CA PRO A 174 0.33 14.55 9.20
C PRO A 174 1.75 15.07 9.42
N SER A 175 2.49 14.45 10.32
CA SER A 175 3.94 14.61 10.43
C SER A 175 4.70 13.62 9.55
N VAL A 176 4.02 12.56 9.11
CA VAL A 176 4.54 11.58 8.16
C VAL A 176 3.53 11.35 7.04
N VAL A 177 4.03 11.33 5.82
CA VAL A 177 3.35 10.75 4.66
C VAL A 177 4.09 9.49 4.25
N LEU A 178 3.37 8.38 4.15
CA LEU A 178 3.87 7.10 3.66
C LEU A 178 2.98 6.67 2.49
N MET A 179 3.55 6.48 1.30
CA MET A 179 2.73 6.28 0.12
C MET A 179 3.36 5.40 -0.97
N ASN A 180 2.50 4.70 -1.69
CA ASN A 180 2.76 4.06 -2.96
C ASN A 180 1.69 4.54 -3.97
N PRO A 181 1.88 5.70 -4.62
CA PRO A 181 0.86 6.29 -5.49
C PRO A 181 0.75 5.56 -6.82
N PRO A 182 -0.34 5.71 -7.58
CA PRO A 182 -0.38 5.34 -8.99
C PRO A 182 0.66 6.14 -9.77
N TYR A 183 1.36 5.48 -10.73
CA TYR A 183 2.51 6.10 -11.37
C TYR A 183 2.18 6.87 -12.65
N SER A 184 1.26 6.35 -13.47
CA SER A 184 1.03 6.85 -14.83
C SER A 184 -0.43 6.86 -15.28
N HIS A 185 -1.39 6.67 -14.37
CA HIS A 185 -2.81 6.78 -14.69
C HIS A 185 -3.50 7.69 -13.67
N GLY A 186 -4.18 8.71 -14.16
CA GLY A 186 -5.03 9.60 -13.37
C GLY A 186 -6.50 9.29 -13.64
N ILE A 187 -7.36 9.59 -12.67
CA ILE A 187 -8.81 9.55 -12.84
C ILE A 187 -9.15 10.52 -13.98
N GLU A 188 -9.96 10.09 -14.93
CA GLU A 188 -10.40 10.88 -16.08
C GLU A 188 -9.33 11.24 -17.15
N ARG A 189 -8.02 11.00 -16.91
CA ARG A 189 -6.94 11.41 -17.82
C ARG A 189 -6.26 10.27 -18.57
N GLY A 190 -6.56 9.01 -18.23
CA GLY A 190 -5.87 7.86 -18.82
C GLY A 190 -4.37 7.84 -18.50
N HIS A 191 -3.52 7.49 -19.48
CA HIS A 191 -2.07 7.43 -19.29
C HIS A 191 -1.45 8.82 -19.18
N ASP A 192 -0.89 9.17 -18.00
CA ASP A 192 -0.18 10.42 -17.76
C ASP A 192 1.02 10.17 -16.82
N SER A 193 2.22 10.27 -17.35
CA SER A 193 3.48 10.07 -16.61
C SER A 193 3.69 11.05 -15.44
N ARG A 194 2.88 12.11 -15.32
CA ARG A 194 2.96 13.09 -14.22
C ARG A 194 2.04 12.77 -13.05
N THR A 195 1.20 11.74 -13.16
CA THR A 195 0.25 11.34 -12.09
C THR A 195 0.95 11.16 -10.75
N GLY A 196 1.99 10.32 -10.68
CA GLY A 196 2.75 10.13 -9.45
C GLY A 196 3.30 11.42 -8.85
N SER A 197 3.80 12.35 -9.69
CA SER A 197 4.30 13.65 -9.22
C SER A 197 3.19 14.55 -8.65
N ARG A 198 1.97 14.49 -9.19
CA ARG A 198 0.83 15.25 -8.64
C ARG A 198 0.39 14.70 -7.30
N HIS A 199 0.27 13.39 -7.17
CA HIS A 199 -0.01 12.73 -5.88
C HIS A 199 1.03 13.09 -4.83
N LEU A 200 2.33 13.03 -5.18
CA LEU A 200 3.40 13.42 -4.26
C LEU A 200 3.29 14.87 -3.84
N ARG A 201 3.02 15.79 -4.77
CA ARG A 201 2.91 17.21 -4.49
C ARG A 201 1.74 17.51 -3.55
N SER A 202 0.58 16.95 -3.83
CA SER A 202 -0.61 17.12 -3.01
C SER A 202 -0.36 16.59 -1.58
N ALA A 203 0.21 15.40 -1.45
CA ALA A 203 0.59 14.84 -0.16
C ALA A 203 1.65 15.69 0.58
N TRP A 204 2.64 16.22 -0.16
CA TRP A 204 3.65 17.14 0.40
C TRP A 204 3.04 18.43 0.95
N ASN A 205 2.12 19.03 0.21
CA ASN A 205 1.43 20.27 0.65
C ASN A 205 0.64 20.07 1.95
N ARG A 206 0.27 18.82 2.25
CA ARG A 206 -0.47 18.46 3.47
C ARG A 206 0.44 18.17 4.66
N LEU A 207 1.72 17.93 4.41
CA LEU A 207 2.69 17.56 5.43
C LEU A 207 2.96 18.74 6.38
N ALA A 208 3.00 18.45 7.68
CA ALA A 208 3.38 19.42 8.69
C ALA A 208 4.79 19.96 8.46
N PRO A 209 5.09 21.22 8.84
CA PRO A 209 6.47 21.72 8.83
C PRO A 209 7.42 20.82 9.63
N GLY A 210 8.56 20.46 9.03
CA GLY A 210 9.51 19.52 9.63
C GLY A 210 9.10 18.05 9.51
N GLY A 211 7.97 17.75 8.91
CA GLY A 211 7.51 16.39 8.63
C GLY A 211 8.34 15.70 7.56
N ARG A 212 8.07 14.41 7.35
CA ARG A 212 8.80 13.57 6.40
C ARG A 212 7.85 12.78 5.49
N LEU A 213 8.26 12.63 4.24
CA LEU A 213 7.53 11.88 3.23
C LEU A 213 8.41 10.73 2.73
N VAL A 214 7.87 9.52 2.73
CA VAL A 214 8.47 8.36 2.08
C VAL A 214 7.51 7.85 1.02
N ALA A 215 7.99 7.74 -0.22
CA ALA A 215 7.22 7.29 -1.36
C ALA A 215 7.94 6.16 -2.09
N ILE A 216 7.18 5.16 -2.50
CA ILE A 216 7.61 4.13 -3.44
C ILE A 216 7.33 4.69 -4.83
N MET A 217 8.38 4.87 -5.63
CA MET A 217 8.28 5.45 -6.97
C MET A 217 8.94 4.52 -8.00
N PRO A 218 8.54 4.57 -9.27
CA PRO A 218 9.18 3.79 -10.32
C PRO A 218 10.60 4.32 -10.61
N GLU A 219 11.45 3.47 -11.17
CA GLU A 219 12.87 3.79 -11.45
C GLU A 219 13.05 5.03 -12.35
N TRP A 220 12.13 5.24 -13.30
CA TRP A 220 12.17 6.41 -14.20
C TRP A 220 11.75 7.74 -13.53
N PHE A 221 11.35 7.73 -12.25
CA PHE A 221 10.97 8.95 -11.55
C PHE A 221 12.17 9.83 -11.24
N ASP A 222 12.17 11.04 -11.80
CA ASP A 222 13.23 12.03 -11.57
C ASP A 222 13.02 12.77 -10.25
N CYS A 223 13.58 12.21 -9.19
CA CYS A 223 13.51 12.77 -7.84
C CYS A 223 14.11 14.18 -7.76
N ALA A 224 15.24 14.44 -8.43
CA ALA A 224 15.90 15.75 -8.40
C ALA A 224 15.02 16.84 -9.04
N LYS A 225 14.42 16.53 -10.18
CA LYS A 225 13.47 17.42 -10.85
C LYS A 225 12.22 17.67 -9.99
N PHE A 226 11.71 16.66 -9.32
CA PHE A 226 10.57 16.82 -8.42
C PHE A 226 10.92 17.74 -7.25
N LEU A 227 12.04 17.52 -6.57
CA LEU A 227 12.48 18.34 -5.43
C LEU A 227 12.66 19.82 -5.81
N ALA A 228 13.14 20.09 -7.02
CA ALA A 228 13.29 21.46 -7.52
C ALA A 228 11.94 22.20 -7.71
N LEU A 229 10.83 21.48 -7.76
CA LEU A 229 9.49 22.07 -7.88
C LEU A 229 8.83 22.33 -6.52
N LEU A 230 9.40 21.82 -5.43
CA LEU A 230 8.86 22.03 -4.08
C LEU A 230 9.26 23.40 -3.55
N LYS A 231 8.34 24.03 -2.80
CA LYS A 231 8.60 25.32 -2.14
C LYS A 231 9.14 25.08 -0.73
N GLY A 232 10.12 25.90 -0.35
CA GLY A 232 10.71 25.87 1.00
C GLY A 232 11.91 24.92 1.12
N PRO A 233 12.51 24.83 2.31
CA PRO A 233 13.66 23.98 2.56
C PRO A 233 13.26 22.50 2.55
N VAL A 234 13.88 21.73 1.67
CA VAL A 234 13.66 20.29 1.55
C VAL A 234 15.03 19.59 1.54
N SER A 235 15.12 18.43 2.16
CA SER A 235 16.31 17.59 2.09
C SER A 235 15.97 16.16 1.72
N LEU A 236 16.66 15.61 0.72
CA LEU A 236 16.59 14.19 0.40
C LEU A 236 17.48 13.42 1.38
N ARG A 237 16.87 12.50 2.16
CA ARG A 237 17.58 11.70 3.16
C ARG A 237 17.95 10.31 2.65
N LEU A 238 17.11 9.73 1.80
CA LEU A 238 17.29 8.40 1.25
C LEU A 238 16.75 8.38 -0.18
N ASN A 239 17.55 7.86 -1.10
CA ASN A 239 17.10 7.44 -2.43
C ASN A 239 17.74 6.08 -2.70
N ALA A 240 16.93 5.02 -2.74
CA ALA A 240 17.39 3.66 -2.89
C ALA A 240 16.53 2.91 -3.91
N ALA A 241 17.17 2.10 -4.74
CA ALA A 241 16.49 1.21 -5.67
C ALA A 241 16.35 -0.20 -5.07
N VAL A 242 15.20 -0.82 -5.31
CA VAL A 242 14.93 -2.21 -4.94
C VAL A 242 14.65 -2.98 -6.22
N GLU A 243 15.62 -3.76 -6.67
CA GLU A 243 15.51 -4.50 -7.92
C GLU A 243 14.37 -5.52 -7.88
N ARG A 244 13.60 -5.60 -8.98
CA ARG A 244 12.54 -6.59 -9.22
C ARG A 244 11.50 -6.68 -8.10
N ALA A 245 11.26 -5.60 -7.38
CA ALA A 245 10.39 -5.56 -6.19
C ALA A 245 8.95 -6.02 -6.49
N PHE A 246 8.42 -5.76 -7.67
CA PHE A 246 7.04 -6.04 -8.06
C PHE A 246 6.84 -7.25 -8.97
N VAL A 247 7.87 -8.01 -9.31
CA VAL A 247 7.78 -9.10 -10.31
C VAL A 247 6.74 -10.16 -9.94
N LYS A 248 6.66 -10.58 -8.68
CA LYS A 248 5.65 -11.54 -8.20
C LYS A 248 4.24 -10.94 -8.09
N HIS A 249 4.14 -9.62 -8.08
CA HIS A 249 2.88 -8.86 -7.99
C HIS A 249 2.39 -8.39 -9.36
N GLY A 250 2.93 -8.98 -10.41
CA GLY A 250 2.41 -8.87 -11.78
C GLY A 250 2.85 -7.63 -12.56
N THR A 251 3.91 -6.93 -12.17
CA THR A 251 4.49 -5.81 -12.94
C THR A 251 6.00 -5.93 -13.03
N GLY A 252 6.58 -5.54 -14.17
CA GLY A 252 8.02 -5.50 -14.42
C GLY A 252 8.69 -4.18 -13.97
N ILE A 253 8.07 -3.44 -13.05
CA ILE A 253 8.61 -2.21 -12.48
C ILE A 253 9.69 -2.53 -11.45
#